data_361e34aceae0034da91b134eb22255f2
#
_entry.id   361e34aceae0034da91b134eb22255f2
#
_cell.length_a   1.000
_cell.length_b   1.000
_cell.length_c   1.000
_cell.angle_alpha   90.00
_cell.angle_beta   90.00
_cell.angle_gamma   90.00
#
_symmetry.space_group_name_H-M   'P 1'
#
loop_
_entity.id
_entity.type
_entity.pdbx_description
1 polymer ?
#
loop_
_entity_poly.entity_id
_entity_poly.type
_entity_poly.pdbx_seq_one_letter_code
_entity_poly.pdbx_strand_id
1 'polypeptide(L)'
;MTAVVGDTILKVSGEVRDDLRRAPIVQGVHNFATRRNFIPEDLNDPAIEWGQSNVEWSYAVLAQLRRPFAERPVSVLFKDGGLVPRFHEDHIVFYGTEGAIYVKGHYGSGPLYLWKEGAWQELPPPQDIAAAVPDVDGETEQCWHTLAREFVRDIRGESVEPYPTFWEGSLYQQIIDLIREGDNWTDVSRLLQERAA
;
A
#
# COMPACT_ATOMS: atom_id res chain seq x y z
N MET A 1 -2.75 6.87 2.44
CA MET A 1 -3.59 7.37 1.31
C MET A 1 -4.70 8.30 1.78
N THR A 2 -5.47 7.97 2.80
CA THR A 2 -6.53 8.85 3.34
C THR A 2 -6.02 10.25 3.68
N ALA A 3 -4.81 10.38 4.21
CA ALA A 3 -4.19 11.68 4.51
C ALA A 3 -3.95 12.57 3.28
N VAL A 4 -3.90 12.00 2.06
CA VAL A 4 -3.61 12.74 0.83
C VAL A 4 -4.86 13.04 0.02
N VAL A 5 -5.75 12.05 -0.15
CA VAL A 5 -6.88 12.16 -1.09
C VAL A 5 -8.25 12.22 -0.44
N GLY A 6 -8.37 11.91 0.84
CA GLY A 6 -9.62 11.96 1.57
C GLY A 6 -9.47 11.51 3.01
N ASP A 7 -10.42 11.89 3.85
CA ASP A 7 -10.38 11.65 5.28
C ASP A 7 -11.12 10.37 5.73
N THR A 8 -11.98 9.85 4.89
CA THR A 8 -12.89 8.76 5.28
C THR A 8 -13.12 7.81 4.12
N ILE A 9 -12.93 6.53 4.34
CA ILE A 9 -13.36 5.49 3.39
C ILE A 9 -14.87 5.30 3.58
N LEU A 10 -15.64 5.51 2.52
CA LEU A 10 -17.10 5.40 2.55
C LEU A 10 -17.56 3.99 2.23
N LYS A 11 -17.03 3.43 1.16
CA LYS A 11 -17.36 2.10 0.70
C LYS A 11 -16.23 1.47 -0.09
N VAL A 12 -16.23 0.16 -0.12
CA VAL A 12 -15.26 -0.66 -0.85
C VAL A 12 -15.97 -1.73 -1.66
N SER A 13 -15.32 -2.15 -2.73
CA SER A 13 -15.68 -3.34 -3.50
C SER A 13 -14.40 -3.94 -4.05
N GLY A 14 -14.30 -5.25 -4.13
CA GLY A 14 -13.10 -5.87 -4.66
C GLY A 14 -13.10 -7.37 -4.53
N GLU A 15 -12.03 -7.95 -5.01
CA GLU A 15 -11.75 -9.37 -4.89
C GLU A 15 -10.34 -9.59 -4.36
N VAL A 16 -10.19 -10.64 -3.60
CA VAL A 16 -8.91 -11.22 -3.20
C VAL A 16 -8.86 -12.61 -3.79
N ARG A 17 -7.74 -12.97 -4.41
CA ARG A 17 -7.65 -14.20 -5.20
C ARG A 17 -6.55 -15.11 -4.70
N ASP A 18 -6.90 -16.38 -4.58
CA ASP A 18 -5.98 -17.49 -4.41
C ASP A 18 -5.66 -18.06 -5.82
N ASP A 19 -4.80 -17.37 -6.54
CA ASP A 19 -4.45 -17.72 -7.92
C ASP A 19 -3.59 -18.98 -8.00
N LEU A 20 -2.90 -19.34 -6.91
CA LEU A 20 -2.08 -20.55 -6.82
C LEU A 20 -2.50 -21.42 -5.64
N ARG A 21 -3.18 -22.51 -5.93
CA ARG A 21 -3.52 -23.52 -4.92
C ARG A 21 -2.33 -24.37 -4.47
N ARG A 22 -1.25 -24.35 -5.22
CA ARG A 22 0.00 -25.04 -4.91
C ARG A 22 1.16 -24.11 -5.19
N ALA A 23 2.15 -24.15 -4.33
CA ALA A 23 3.39 -23.39 -4.48
C ALA A 23 4.61 -24.27 -4.23
N PRO A 24 5.77 -23.97 -4.86
CA PRO A 24 7.01 -24.66 -4.54
C PRO A 24 7.37 -24.48 -3.08
N ILE A 25 7.75 -25.57 -2.41
CA ILE A 25 8.30 -25.52 -1.07
C ILE A 25 9.76 -25.10 -1.19
N VAL A 26 10.09 -23.94 -0.65
CA VAL A 26 11.43 -23.40 -0.66
C VAL A 26 11.97 -23.36 0.75
N GLN A 27 13.11 -24.02 0.97
CA GLN A 27 13.79 -24.03 2.25
C GLN A 27 14.80 -22.90 2.36
N GLY A 28 15.07 -22.42 3.58
CA GLY A 28 16.12 -21.44 3.84
C GLY A 28 15.78 -19.99 3.50
N VAL A 29 14.52 -19.68 3.21
CA VAL A 29 14.07 -18.29 3.03
C VAL A 29 13.84 -17.66 4.39
N HIS A 30 14.78 -16.81 4.82
CA HIS A 30 14.69 -16.11 6.10
C HIS A 30 14.27 -14.65 5.96
N ASN A 31 14.18 -14.14 4.73
CA ASN A 31 13.84 -12.75 4.46
C ASN A 31 12.74 -12.67 3.39
N PHE A 32 11.66 -11.97 3.72
CA PHE A 32 10.54 -11.75 2.84
C PHE A 32 10.92 -11.04 1.52
N ALA A 33 11.86 -10.10 1.58
CA ALA A 33 12.31 -9.36 0.41
C ALA A 33 13.06 -10.24 -0.60
N THR A 34 13.73 -11.29 -0.14
CA THR A 34 14.52 -12.19 -1.00
C THR A 34 13.75 -13.41 -1.50
N ARG A 35 12.51 -13.63 -1.01
CA ARG A 35 11.70 -14.82 -1.36
C ARG A 35 11.56 -15.07 -2.86
N ARG A 36 11.54 -14.02 -3.68
CA ARG A 36 11.39 -14.11 -5.14
C ARG A 36 12.59 -14.74 -5.82
N ASN A 37 13.77 -14.63 -5.23
CA ASN A 37 15.00 -15.21 -5.73
C ASN A 37 15.00 -16.74 -5.63
N PHE A 38 14.03 -17.31 -4.93
CA PHE A 38 13.88 -18.74 -4.70
C PHE A 38 12.76 -19.38 -5.52
N ILE A 39 12.08 -18.62 -6.38
CA ILE A 39 11.13 -19.20 -7.33
C ILE A 39 11.95 -19.95 -8.37
N PRO A 40 11.71 -21.29 -8.55
CA PRO A 40 12.44 -22.06 -9.54
C PRO A 40 12.25 -21.48 -10.95
N GLU A 41 13.34 -21.43 -11.72
CA GLU A 41 13.29 -20.96 -13.11
C GLU A 41 12.47 -21.90 -14.01
N ASP A 42 12.59 -23.20 -13.81
CA ASP A 42 11.78 -24.21 -14.49
C ASP A 42 10.79 -24.85 -13.50
N LEU A 43 9.54 -24.45 -13.60
CA LEU A 43 8.45 -24.98 -12.77
C LEU A 43 8.06 -26.43 -13.12
N ASN A 44 8.62 -27.01 -14.18
CA ASN A 44 8.39 -28.40 -14.56
C ASN A 44 9.50 -29.34 -14.04
N ASP A 45 10.50 -28.82 -13.35
CA ASP A 45 11.55 -29.64 -12.75
C ASP A 45 10.95 -30.65 -11.76
N PRO A 46 11.10 -31.97 -11.99
CA PRO A 46 10.54 -33.00 -11.12
C PRO A 46 11.15 -33.01 -9.71
N ALA A 47 12.25 -32.32 -9.48
CA ALA A 47 12.86 -32.16 -8.16
C ALA A 47 12.14 -31.15 -7.27
N ILE A 48 11.22 -30.36 -7.81
CA ILE A 48 10.47 -29.39 -7.03
C ILE A 48 9.44 -30.10 -6.15
N GLU A 49 9.55 -29.91 -4.86
CA GLU A 49 8.52 -30.28 -3.90
C GLU A 49 7.41 -29.23 -3.90
N TRP A 50 6.16 -29.64 -4.09
CA TRP A 50 5.00 -28.77 -4.15
C TRP A 50 4.13 -28.92 -2.90
N GLY A 51 3.91 -27.81 -2.20
CA GLY A 51 2.97 -27.73 -1.09
C GLY A 51 1.63 -27.09 -1.47
N GLN A 52 0.61 -27.34 -0.66
CA GLN A 52 -0.64 -26.60 -0.76
C GLN A 52 -0.43 -25.16 -0.32
N SER A 53 -0.94 -24.19 -1.09
CA SER A 53 -0.94 -22.79 -0.76
C SER A 53 -2.36 -22.34 -0.39
N ASN A 54 -2.47 -21.58 0.69
CA ASN A 54 -3.70 -20.88 1.10
C ASN A 54 -3.46 -19.36 1.17
N VAL A 55 -2.45 -18.87 0.45
CA VAL A 55 -2.06 -17.46 0.43
C VAL A 55 -2.83 -16.74 -0.66
N GLU A 56 -3.34 -15.58 -0.33
CA GLU A 56 -3.91 -14.64 -1.29
C GLU A 56 -2.78 -14.02 -2.11
N TRP A 57 -2.77 -14.28 -3.42
CA TRP A 57 -1.68 -13.90 -4.31
C TRP A 57 -1.92 -12.59 -5.05
N SER A 58 -3.17 -12.22 -5.20
CA SER A 58 -3.51 -10.97 -5.86
C SER A 58 -4.79 -10.37 -5.29
N TYR A 59 -4.94 -9.07 -5.51
CA TYR A 59 -6.19 -8.36 -5.19
C TYR A 59 -6.44 -7.22 -6.17
N ALA A 60 -7.72 -6.88 -6.33
CA ALA A 60 -8.17 -5.69 -7.00
C ALA A 60 -9.30 -5.08 -6.16
N VAL A 61 -9.09 -3.89 -5.64
CA VAL A 61 -10.02 -3.22 -4.73
C VAL A 61 -10.32 -1.82 -5.23
N LEU A 62 -11.60 -1.51 -5.37
CA LEU A 62 -12.10 -0.15 -5.56
C LEU A 62 -12.57 0.40 -4.21
N ALA A 63 -12.17 1.62 -3.90
CA ALA A 63 -12.63 2.35 -2.73
C ALA A 63 -13.18 3.71 -3.12
N GLN A 64 -14.15 4.20 -2.37
CA GLN A 64 -14.59 5.58 -2.43
C GLN A 64 -14.26 6.29 -1.12
N LEU A 65 -13.55 7.42 -1.24
CA LEU A 65 -13.13 8.23 -0.12
C LEU A 65 -13.87 9.57 -0.13
N ARG A 66 -14.31 10.03 1.03
CA ARG A 66 -14.86 11.37 1.19
C ARG A 66 -13.73 12.40 1.11
N ARG A 67 -13.97 13.46 0.36
CA ARG A 67 -13.13 14.67 0.39
C ARG A 67 -13.83 15.77 1.18
N PRO A 68 -13.12 16.42 2.11
CA PRO A 68 -13.73 17.45 2.96
C PRO A 68 -14.39 18.60 2.21
N PHE A 69 -13.92 18.93 1.02
CA PHE A 69 -14.37 20.11 0.27
C PHE A 69 -14.85 19.78 -1.15
N ALA A 70 -15.20 18.54 -1.42
CA ALA A 70 -15.70 18.12 -2.73
C ALA A 70 -17.07 17.48 -2.64
N GLU A 71 -17.95 17.82 -3.58
CA GLU A 71 -19.30 17.26 -3.66
C GLU A 71 -19.32 15.76 -3.97
N ARG A 72 -18.26 15.25 -4.61
CA ARG A 72 -18.17 13.85 -5.02
C ARG A 72 -17.00 13.16 -4.33
N PRO A 73 -17.17 11.89 -3.93
CA PRO A 73 -16.08 11.09 -3.41
C PRO A 73 -14.99 10.86 -4.46
N VAL A 74 -13.77 10.63 -3.99
CA VAL A 74 -12.66 10.19 -4.82
C VAL A 74 -12.72 8.68 -4.98
N SER A 75 -12.61 8.20 -6.21
CA SER A 75 -12.46 6.77 -6.49
C SER A 75 -10.99 6.39 -6.50
N VAL A 76 -10.65 5.32 -5.80
CA VAL A 76 -9.28 4.79 -5.71
C VAL A 76 -9.30 3.33 -6.12
N LEU A 77 -8.35 2.94 -6.95
CA LEU A 77 -8.09 1.56 -7.31
C LEU A 77 -6.78 1.11 -6.65
N PHE A 78 -6.87 0.05 -5.86
CA PHE A 78 -5.73 -0.70 -5.37
C PHE A 78 -5.65 -2.01 -6.13
N LYS A 79 -4.50 -2.30 -6.69
CA LYS A 79 -4.25 -3.56 -7.39
C LYS A 79 -2.83 -4.02 -7.14
N ASP A 80 -2.69 -5.26 -6.76
CA ASP A 80 -1.38 -5.91 -6.67
C ASP A 80 -1.51 -7.39 -7.08
N GLY A 81 -0.38 -7.99 -7.45
CA GLY A 81 -0.30 -9.39 -7.78
C GLY A 81 1.11 -9.92 -7.54
N GLY A 82 1.24 -10.82 -6.58
CA GLY A 82 2.53 -11.42 -6.22
C GLY A 82 3.18 -12.26 -7.32
N LEU A 83 2.40 -12.66 -8.34
CA LEU A 83 2.82 -13.56 -9.41
C LEU A 83 3.00 -12.88 -10.76
N VAL A 84 2.68 -11.59 -10.88
CA VAL A 84 2.86 -10.87 -12.13
C VAL A 84 4.34 -10.58 -12.39
N PRO A 85 4.84 -10.80 -13.62
CA PRO A 85 6.14 -10.30 -14.01
C PRO A 85 6.21 -8.80 -13.79
N ARG A 86 7.22 -8.33 -13.07
CA ARG A 86 7.40 -6.88 -12.84
C ARG A 86 7.89 -6.22 -14.13
N PHE A 87 6.96 -5.83 -14.96
CA PHE A 87 7.28 -5.01 -16.12
C PHE A 87 7.33 -3.52 -15.76
N HIS A 88 6.57 -3.13 -14.76
CA HIS A 88 6.58 -1.80 -14.17
C HIS A 88 6.88 -1.90 -12.68
N GLU A 89 7.61 -0.92 -12.19
CA GLU A 89 7.80 -0.76 -10.75
C GLU A 89 6.48 -0.39 -10.07
N ASP A 90 6.35 -0.69 -8.79
CA ASP A 90 5.21 -0.26 -7.99
C ASP A 90 5.08 1.26 -8.11
N HIS A 91 3.86 1.75 -8.17
CA HIS A 91 3.61 3.18 -8.34
C HIS A 91 2.25 3.61 -7.79
N ILE A 92 2.14 4.89 -7.51
CA ILE A 92 0.89 5.55 -7.14
C ILE A 92 0.63 6.67 -8.14
N VAL A 93 -0.57 6.76 -8.70
CA VAL A 93 -0.97 7.85 -9.59
C VAL A 93 -2.19 8.56 -9.04
N PHE A 94 -2.14 9.87 -9.02
CA PHE A 94 -3.27 10.73 -8.69
C PHE A 94 -3.67 11.50 -9.94
N TYR A 95 -4.92 11.37 -10.37
CA TYR A 95 -5.49 12.13 -11.47
C TYR A 95 -6.38 13.24 -10.92
N GLY A 96 -6.02 14.48 -11.19
CA GLY A 96 -6.77 15.68 -10.84
C GLY A 96 -7.32 16.38 -12.07
N THR A 97 -8.13 17.41 -11.83
CA THR A 97 -8.72 18.23 -12.91
C THR A 97 -7.70 19.13 -13.62
N GLU A 98 -6.58 19.43 -12.98
CA GLU A 98 -5.56 20.34 -13.50
C GLU A 98 -4.25 19.63 -13.87
N GLY A 99 -4.15 18.32 -13.60
CA GLY A 99 -2.95 17.54 -13.88
C GLY A 99 -2.95 16.20 -13.21
N ALA A 100 -1.79 15.55 -13.19
CA ALA A 100 -1.61 14.27 -12.51
C ALA A 100 -0.30 14.24 -11.73
N ILE A 101 -0.27 13.48 -10.65
CA ILE A 101 0.93 13.19 -9.87
C ILE A 101 1.22 11.70 -10.01
N TYR A 102 2.45 11.36 -10.32
CA TYR A 102 2.95 9.99 -10.37
C TYR A 102 4.08 9.83 -9.37
N VAL A 103 3.95 8.87 -8.49
CA VAL A 103 4.99 8.51 -7.51
C VAL A 103 5.48 7.13 -7.85
N LYS A 104 6.75 7.02 -8.18
CA LYS A 104 7.42 5.77 -8.54
C LYS A 104 7.92 5.07 -7.27
N GLY A 105 8.00 3.75 -7.33
CA GLY A 105 8.60 2.95 -6.29
C GLY A 105 7.61 2.35 -5.29
N HIS A 106 8.13 1.39 -4.54
CA HIS A 106 7.39 0.68 -3.53
C HIS A 106 7.02 1.64 -2.38
N TYR A 107 5.79 1.60 -1.93
CA TYR A 107 5.25 2.52 -0.92
C TYR A 107 5.39 4.02 -1.22
N GLY A 108 5.67 4.40 -2.47
CA GLY A 108 5.82 5.80 -2.84
C GLY A 108 7.16 6.42 -2.44
N SER A 109 8.19 5.64 -2.33
CA SER A 109 9.54 6.05 -1.94
C SER A 109 10.41 6.57 -3.07
N GLY A 110 9.99 6.37 -4.30
CA GLY A 110 10.74 6.78 -5.48
C GLY A 110 10.46 8.22 -5.91
N PRO A 111 11.01 8.63 -7.06
CA PRO A 111 10.81 9.96 -7.60
C PRO A 111 9.34 10.32 -7.80
N LEU A 112 9.01 11.57 -7.52
CA LEU A 112 7.69 12.16 -7.72
C LEU A 112 7.70 12.99 -9.01
N TYR A 113 6.67 12.80 -9.83
CA TYR A 113 6.50 13.52 -11.08
C TYR A 113 5.15 14.24 -11.11
N LEU A 114 5.13 15.45 -11.63
CA LEU A 114 3.93 16.24 -11.90
C LEU A 114 3.69 16.32 -13.41
N TRP A 115 2.49 15.95 -13.86
CA TRP A 115 2.03 16.24 -15.21
C TRP A 115 1.46 17.64 -15.28
N LYS A 116 2.15 18.53 -15.98
CA LYS A 116 1.71 19.89 -16.22
C LYS A 116 2.16 20.36 -17.61
N GLU A 117 1.31 21.13 -18.30
CA GLU A 117 1.63 21.73 -19.61
C GLU A 117 2.07 20.72 -20.68
N GLY A 118 1.49 19.50 -20.62
CA GLY A 118 1.74 18.45 -21.61
C GLY A 118 3.02 17.62 -21.39
N ALA A 119 3.68 17.74 -20.25
CA ALA A 119 4.88 16.97 -19.92
C ALA A 119 4.92 16.51 -18.46
N TRP A 120 5.62 15.40 -18.20
CA TRP A 120 6.00 15.00 -16.86
C TRP A 120 7.26 15.76 -16.42
N GLN A 121 7.19 16.36 -15.26
CA GLN A 121 8.29 17.10 -14.61
C GLN A 121 8.60 16.42 -13.28
N GLU A 122 9.85 16.05 -13.06
CA GLU A 122 10.28 15.53 -11.78
C GLU A 122 10.28 16.65 -10.73
N LEU A 123 9.67 16.36 -9.59
CA LEU A 123 9.64 17.25 -8.44
C LEU A 123 10.59 16.70 -7.36
N PRO A 124 11.71 17.37 -7.10
CA PRO A 124 12.56 16.98 -5.99
C PRO A 124 11.81 17.20 -4.66
N PRO A 125 12.04 16.36 -3.65
CA PRO A 125 11.46 16.58 -2.33
C PRO A 125 11.94 17.93 -1.76
N PRO A 126 11.10 18.66 -1.01
CA PRO A 126 11.53 19.82 -0.27
C PRO A 126 12.75 19.51 0.62
N GLN A 127 13.67 20.45 0.74
CA GLN A 127 14.96 20.22 1.41
C GLN A 127 14.80 19.84 2.89
N ASP A 128 13.83 20.40 3.58
CA ASP A 128 13.49 20.09 4.97
C ASP A 128 12.96 18.68 5.13
N ILE A 129 12.13 18.19 4.19
CA ILE A 129 11.64 16.81 4.16
C ILE A 129 12.79 15.86 3.88
N ALA A 130 13.61 16.14 2.88
CA ALA A 130 14.77 15.30 2.56
C ALA A 130 15.75 15.20 3.73
N ALA A 131 15.99 16.30 4.45
CA ALA A 131 16.86 16.33 5.62
C ALA A 131 16.29 15.59 6.85
N ALA A 132 14.97 15.37 6.90
CA ALA A 132 14.31 14.63 7.98
C ALA A 132 14.38 13.11 7.83
N VAL A 133 14.74 12.60 6.63
CA VAL A 133 14.91 11.16 6.39
C VAL A 133 16.10 10.66 7.21
N PRO A 134 15.97 9.56 7.96
CA PRO A 134 17.07 8.97 8.70
C PRO A 134 18.24 8.56 7.78
N ASP A 135 19.46 8.86 8.23
CA ASP A 135 20.70 8.43 7.56
C ASP A 135 21.00 6.96 7.91
N VAL A 136 20.23 6.06 7.31
CA VAL A 136 20.39 4.61 7.41
C VAL A 136 20.22 3.99 6.03
N ASP A 137 20.93 2.91 5.77
CA ASP A 137 20.86 2.20 4.51
C ASP A 137 19.51 1.46 4.37
N GLY A 138 18.89 1.63 3.22
CA GLY A 138 17.66 0.92 2.87
C GLY A 138 16.38 1.67 3.21
N GLU A 139 15.48 1.65 2.26
CA GLU A 139 14.17 2.30 2.34
C GLU A 139 13.32 1.77 3.50
N THR A 140 13.31 0.45 3.68
CA THR A 140 12.54 -0.19 4.76
C THR A 140 13.03 0.24 6.12
N GLU A 141 14.35 0.31 6.31
CA GLU A 141 15.00 0.76 7.52
C GLU A 141 14.69 2.23 7.80
N GLN A 142 14.73 3.08 6.79
CA GLN A 142 14.35 4.50 6.91
C GLN A 142 12.89 4.66 7.37
N CYS A 143 11.97 3.88 6.80
CA CYS A 143 10.56 3.87 7.21
C CYS A 143 10.38 3.44 8.66
N TRP A 144 11.05 2.36 9.09
CA TRP A 144 10.98 1.88 10.47
C TRP A 144 11.60 2.84 11.48
N HIS A 145 12.73 3.44 11.15
CA HIS A 145 13.36 4.45 12.01
C HIS A 145 12.48 5.69 12.16
N THR A 146 11.86 6.14 11.06
CA THR A 146 10.93 7.28 11.10
C THR A 146 9.72 6.96 11.98
N LEU A 147 9.08 5.81 11.78
CA LEU A 147 7.94 5.38 12.59
C LEU A 147 8.30 5.29 14.07
N ALA A 148 9.41 4.65 14.41
CA ALA A 148 9.87 4.51 15.80
C ALA A 148 10.18 5.87 16.43
N ARG A 149 10.78 6.79 15.70
CA ARG A 149 11.05 8.16 16.16
C ARG A 149 9.74 8.89 16.51
N GLU A 150 8.78 8.90 15.62
CA GLU A 150 7.51 9.60 15.85
C GLU A 150 6.72 8.95 17.00
N PHE A 151 6.72 7.63 17.09
CA PHE A 151 6.09 6.90 18.20
C PHE A 151 6.70 7.27 19.56
N VAL A 152 8.05 7.36 19.66
CA VAL A 152 8.73 7.74 20.91
C VAL A 152 8.46 9.20 21.27
N ARG A 153 8.41 10.09 20.29
CA ARG A 153 8.08 11.51 20.49
C ARG A 153 6.65 11.68 21.00
N ASP A 154 5.70 10.92 20.44
CA ASP A 154 4.30 10.93 20.87
C ASP A 154 4.16 10.46 22.33
N ILE A 155 4.85 9.38 22.74
CA ILE A 155 4.90 8.93 24.13
C ILE A 155 5.42 10.03 25.08
N ARG A 156 6.33 10.88 24.61
CA ARG A 156 6.88 12.00 25.38
C ARG A 156 5.99 13.24 25.39
N GLY A 157 4.85 13.21 24.69
CA GLY A 157 3.95 14.35 24.56
C GLY A 157 4.47 15.45 23.66
N GLU A 158 5.40 15.14 22.77
CA GLU A 158 5.92 16.07 21.76
C GLU A 158 4.96 16.16 20.56
N SER A 159 5.06 17.23 19.79
CA SER A 159 4.37 17.31 18.49
C SER A 159 4.98 16.34 17.50
N VAL A 160 4.15 15.53 16.86
CA VAL A 160 4.55 14.50 15.92
C VAL A 160 3.85 14.64 14.58
N GLU A 161 4.49 14.15 13.52
CA GLU A 161 3.82 13.91 12.25
C GLU A 161 2.88 12.70 12.37
N PRO A 162 1.74 12.70 11.66
CA PRO A 162 0.82 11.56 11.70
C PRO A 162 1.51 10.26 11.27
N TYR A 163 1.39 9.23 12.08
CA TYR A 163 1.91 7.90 11.79
C TYR A 163 0.82 6.83 11.96
N PRO A 164 0.92 5.67 11.30
CA PRO A 164 -0.06 4.59 11.42
C PRO A 164 -0.14 4.07 12.86
N THR A 165 -1.35 4.03 13.40
CA THR A 165 -1.62 3.49 14.73
C THR A 165 -2.25 2.09 14.63
N PHE A 166 -2.39 1.40 15.78
CA PHE A 166 -3.11 0.14 15.84
C PHE A 166 -4.58 0.26 15.45
N TRP A 167 -5.17 1.45 15.63
CA TRP A 167 -6.52 1.74 15.18
C TRP A 167 -6.64 1.66 13.65
N GLU A 168 -5.77 2.36 12.92
CA GLU A 168 -5.75 2.27 11.47
C GLU A 168 -5.49 0.85 11.00
N GLY A 169 -4.59 0.12 11.67
CA GLY A 169 -4.33 -1.28 11.39
C GLY A 169 -5.57 -2.17 11.55
N SER A 170 -6.30 -2.00 12.65
CA SER A 170 -7.56 -2.72 12.90
C SER A 170 -8.63 -2.38 11.86
N LEU A 171 -8.78 -1.09 11.51
CA LEU A 171 -9.72 -0.65 10.49
C LEU A 171 -9.42 -1.28 9.12
N TYR A 172 -8.15 -1.29 8.71
CA TYR A 172 -7.75 -1.88 7.44
C TYR A 172 -7.99 -3.39 7.41
N GLN A 173 -7.75 -4.09 8.53
CA GLN A 173 -8.03 -5.52 8.63
C GLN A 173 -9.54 -5.80 8.47
N GLN A 174 -10.39 -5.04 9.13
CA GLN A 174 -11.84 -5.18 8.99
C GLN A 174 -12.31 -4.92 7.55
N ILE A 175 -11.73 -3.93 6.88
CA ILE A 175 -12.03 -3.66 5.46
C ILE A 175 -11.61 -4.83 4.57
N ILE A 176 -10.43 -5.42 4.81
CA ILE A 176 -9.95 -6.58 4.07
C ILE A 176 -10.90 -7.78 4.27
N ASP A 177 -11.35 -8.02 5.49
CA ASP A 177 -12.28 -9.11 5.78
C ASP A 177 -13.62 -8.92 5.08
N LEU A 178 -14.15 -7.69 5.04
CA LEU A 178 -15.36 -7.38 4.26
C LEU A 178 -15.19 -7.58 2.76
N ILE A 179 -14.01 -7.32 2.21
CA ILE A 179 -13.70 -7.56 0.79
C ILE A 179 -13.64 -9.06 0.50
N ARG A 180 -13.14 -9.86 1.43
CA ARG A 180 -13.11 -11.33 1.32
C ARG A 180 -14.51 -11.95 1.34
N GLU A 181 -15.43 -11.34 2.06
CA GLU A 181 -16.81 -11.85 2.24
C GLU A 181 -17.73 -11.52 1.06
N GLY A 182 -17.39 -10.55 0.22
CA GLY A 182 -18.29 -10.14 -0.85
C GLY A 182 -17.66 -9.35 -1.98
N ASP A 183 -18.22 -9.53 -3.17
CA ASP A 183 -17.85 -8.91 -4.43
C ASP A 183 -18.64 -7.65 -4.78
N ASN A 184 -19.58 -7.25 -3.91
CA ASN A 184 -20.40 -6.05 -4.06
C ASN A 184 -19.86 -4.86 -3.24
N TRP A 185 -20.35 -3.65 -3.57
CA TRP A 185 -20.05 -2.46 -2.79
C TRP A 185 -20.54 -2.59 -1.35
N THR A 186 -19.60 -2.56 -0.40
CA THR A 186 -19.88 -2.60 1.04
C THR A 186 -19.64 -1.24 1.67
N ASP A 187 -20.63 -0.73 2.42
CA ASP A 187 -20.50 0.50 3.20
C ASP A 187 -19.65 0.22 4.44
N VAL A 188 -18.56 0.94 4.58
CA VAL A 188 -17.61 0.84 5.70
C VAL A 188 -17.60 2.07 6.60
N SER A 189 -18.44 3.06 6.32
CA SER A 189 -18.47 4.31 7.08
C SER A 189 -18.78 4.11 8.56
N ARG A 190 -19.54 3.05 8.90
CA ARG A 190 -19.85 2.67 10.28
C ARG A 190 -18.61 2.26 11.10
N LEU A 191 -17.60 1.65 10.45
CA LEU A 191 -16.38 1.23 11.15
C LEU A 191 -15.58 2.41 11.69
N LEU A 192 -15.80 3.60 11.11
CA LEU A 192 -15.12 4.83 11.51
C LEU A 192 -15.84 5.55 12.66
N GLN A 193 -17.12 5.25 12.91
CA GLN A 193 -17.90 5.86 13.97
C GLN A 193 -17.53 5.31 15.35
N GLU A 194 -17.02 4.09 15.42
CA GLU A 194 -16.58 3.44 16.65
C GLU A 194 -15.36 4.11 17.30
N ARG A 195 -14.65 4.99 16.58
CA ARG A 195 -13.55 5.81 17.11
C ARG A 195 -14.03 6.97 18.00
N ALA A 196 -15.26 7.42 17.80
CA ALA A 196 -15.78 8.63 18.44
C ALA A 196 -16.53 8.35 19.75
N ALA A 197 -16.71 7.09 20.14
CA ALA A 197 -17.33 6.63 21.36
C ALA A 197 -16.30 6.18 22.39
#